data_e5bc73537a7a509e12c52936f3197b91
#
_entry.id   e5bc73537a7a509e12c52936f3197b91
#
_cell.length_a   1.000
_cell.length_b   1.000
_cell.length_c   1.000
_cell.angle_alpha   90.00
_cell.angle_beta   90.00
_cell.angle_gamma   90.00
#
_symmetry.space_group_name_H-M   'P 1'
#
loop_
_entity.id
_entity.type
_entity.pdbx_description
1 polymer ?
#
loop_
_entity_poly.entity_id
_entity_poly.type
_entity_poly.pdbx_seq_one_letter_code
_entity_poly.pdbx_strand_id
1 'polypeptide(L)'
;FLSGGIQGLREELEYLLHSDNITRKFSTPILEAQKQVADLRYPAEWYPRARSMQRKIHLHVGPTNSGKTYHALQQLRKSKNGFYAGPLRLLAQEVYHRFKAEGVPVSLVTGDDVKLPENDEVPRIVSNTVEMVSLGMEYDVGVIDEIQMISDSSRGWAWTRAFLGCQAAELHLCGETRTV
;
A
#
# COMPACT_ATOMS: atom_id res chain seq x y z
N PHE A 1 -39.58 -14.46 -0.59
CA PHE A 1 -39.85 -15.84 -0.14
C PHE A 1 -41.18 -16.45 -0.60
N LEU A 2 -42.12 -15.72 -1.18
CA LEU A 2 -43.47 -16.23 -1.46
C LEU A 2 -43.88 -16.31 -2.95
N SER A 3 -42.99 -16.05 -3.91
CA SER A 3 -43.36 -16.06 -5.34
C SER A 3 -42.83 -17.23 -6.16
N GLY A 4 -41.98 -18.10 -5.64
CA GLY A 4 -41.35 -19.16 -6.41
C GLY A 4 -41.72 -20.59 -6.02
N GLY A 5 -42.49 -20.80 -4.93
CA GLY A 5 -42.85 -22.15 -4.46
C GLY A 5 -41.64 -23.08 -4.24
N ILE A 6 -41.87 -24.39 -4.32
CA ILE A 6 -40.84 -25.44 -4.15
C ILE A 6 -39.75 -25.34 -5.22
N GLN A 7 -40.04 -24.81 -6.40
CA GLN A 7 -39.10 -24.68 -7.51
C GLN A 7 -38.08 -23.58 -7.29
N GLY A 8 -38.50 -22.42 -6.73
CA GLY A 8 -37.58 -21.35 -6.35
C GLY A 8 -36.66 -21.72 -5.20
N LEU A 9 -37.16 -22.52 -4.25
CA LEU A 9 -36.36 -23.04 -3.14
C LEU A 9 -35.30 -24.05 -3.62
N ARG A 10 -35.62 -24.82 -4.65
CA ARG A 10 -34.69 -25.77 -5.25
C ARG A 10 -33.58 -25.06 -6.03
N GLU A 11 -33.94 -24.05 -6.82
CA GLU A 11 -32.95 -23.25 -7.58
C GLU A 11 -32.00 -22.49 -6.64
N GLU A 12 -32.50 -21.95 -5.54
CA GLU A 12 -31.68 -21.26 -4.53
C GLU A 12 -30.77 -22.24 -3.76
N LEU A 13 -31.24 -23.44 -3.43
CA LEU A 13 -30.42 -24.49 -2.84
C LEU A 13 -29.34 -25.00 -3.80
N GLU A 14 -29.67 -25.18 -5.09
CA GLU A 14 -28.70 -25.57 -6.11
C GLU A 14 -27.65 -24.47 -6.32
N TYR A 15 -28.03 -23.21 -6.31
CA TYR A 15 -27.11 -22.07 -6.37
C TYR A 15 -26.18 -22.02 -5.17
N LEU A 16 -26.72 -22.16 -3.94
CA LEU A 16 -25.94 -22.17 -2.71
C LEU A 16 -24.95 -23.36 -2.66
N LEU A 17 -25.41 -24.56 -3.03
CA LEU A 17 -24.56 -25.75 -3.10
C LEU A 17 -23.47 -25.62 -4.17
N HIS A 18 -23.77 -24.98 -5.32
CA HIS A 18 -22.80 -24.73 -6.36
C HIS A 18 -21.77 -23.67 -5.94
N SER A 19 -22.24 -22.60 -5.31
CA SER A 19 -21.42 -21.55 -4.72
C SER A 19 -20.49 -22.08 -3.64
N ASP A 20 -20.99 -22.95 -2.74
CA ASP A 20 -20.21 -23.56 -1.66
C ASP A 20 -19.16 -24.55 -2.20
N ASN A 21 -19.49 -25.32 -3.26
CA ASN A 21 -18.54 -26.19 -3.94
C ASN A 21 -17.46 -25.43 -4.69
N ILE A 22 -17.80 -24.30 -5.33
CA ILE A 22 -16.82 -23.41 -5.97
C ILE A 22 -15.94 -22.78 -4.89
N THR A 23 -16.53 -22.27 -3.82
CA THR A 23 -15.78 -21.68 -2.70
C THR A 23 -14.86 -22.71 -2.04
N ARG A 24 -15.29 -23.96 -1.83
CA ARG A 24 -14.43 -25.04 -1.30
C ARG A 24 -13.31 -25.45 -2.24
N LYS A 25 -13.56 -25.55 -3.56
CA LYS A 25 -12.52 -25.93 -4.55
C LYS A 25 -11.42 -24.89 -4.71
N PHE A 26 -11.75 -23.60 -4.55
CA PHE A 26 -10.80 -22.49 -4.75
C PHE A 26 -10.29 -21.87 -3.45
N SER A 27 -10.94 -22.14 -2.30
CA SER A 27 -10.57 -21.51 -1.03
C SER A 27 -9.52 -22.28 -0.25
N THR A 28 -9.37 -23.61 -0.44
CA THR A 28 -8.42 -24.39 0.37
C THR A 28 -6.96 -23.94 0.19
N PRO A 29 -6.43 -23.81 -1.03
CA PRO A 29 -5.07 -23.29 -1.21
C PRO A 29 -4.95 -21.79 -0.90
N ILE A 30 -6.04 -21.02 -1.14
CA ILE A 30 -6.07 -19.60 -0.79
C ILE A 30 -6.15 -19.41 0.74
N LEU A 31 -6.91 -20.24 1.45
CA LEU A 31 -7.04 -20.18 2.90
C LEU A 31 -5.74 -20.59 3.60
N GLU A 32 -5.01 -21.58 3.07
CA GLU A 32 -3.70 -21.98 3.58
C GLU A 32 -2.65 -20.90 3.30
N ALA A 33 -2.66 -20.32 2.10
CA ALA A 33 -1.81 -19.17 1.79
C ALA A 33 -2.16 -17.94 2.65
N GLN A 34 -3.45 -17.68 2.89
CA GLN A 34 -3.89 -16.62 3.80
C GLN A 34 -3.52 -16.90 5.25
N LYS A 35 -3.59 -18.15 5.71
CA LYS A 35 -3.12 -18.53 7.05
C LYS A 35 -1.61 -18.37 7.20
N GLN A 36 -0.82 -18.69 6.17
CA GLN A 36 0.62 -18.46 6.17
C GLN A 36 0.97 -16.97 6.20
N VAL A 37 0.23 -16.14 5.43
CA VAL A 37 0.39 -14.68 5.44
C VAL A 37 -0.10 -14.05 6.73
N ALA A 38 -1.13 -14.65 7.37
CA ALA A 38 -1.68 -14.21 8.64
C ALA A 38 -0.94 -14.81 9.86
N ASP A 39 0.09 -15.62 9.65
CA ASP A 39 0.91 -16.14 10.75
C ASP A 39 1.82 -15.05 11.30
N LEU A 40 1.31 -14.35 12.30
CA LEU A 40 2.00 -13.27 13.00
C LEU A 40 3.08 -13.76 13.98
N ARG A 41 3.27 -15.08 14.12
CA ARG A 41 4.20 -15.67 15.11
C ARG A 41 5.67 -15.43 14.78
N TYR A 42 6.00 -15.27 13.49
CA TYR A 42 7.38 -15.11 13.04
C TYR A 42 7.56 -13.85 12.19
N PRO A 43 7.61 -12.65 12.80
CA PRO A 43 7.79 -11.40 12.06
C PRO A 43 9.07 -11.37 11.22
N ALA A 44 10.07 -12.16 11.59
CA ALA A 44 11.30 -12.30 10.84
C ALA A 44 11.12 -12.94 9.45
N GLU A 45 10.05 -13.69 9.24
CA GLU A 45 9.74 -14.37 7.96
C GLU A 45 8.79 -13.55 7.08
N TRP A 46 8.25 -12.44 7.61
CA TRP A 46 7.38 -11.58 6.83
C TRP A 46 8.13 -10.92 5.68
N TYR A 47 7.46 -10.85 4.53
CA TYR A 47 7.95 -10.16 3.34
C TYR A 47 9.34 -10.60 2.86
N PRO A 48 9.55 -11.87 2.51
CA PRO A 48 10.87 -12.42 2.18
C PRO A 48 11.55 -11.68 1.02
N ARG A 49 10.79 -11.21 0.01
CA ARG A 49 11.34 -10.43 -1.10
C ARG A 49 11.93 -9.09 -0.65
N ALA A 50 11.19 -8.33 0.16
CA ALA A 50 11.69 -7.06 0.69
C ALA A 50 12.89 -7.26 1.63
N ARG A 51 12.93 -8.39 2.36
CA ARG A 51 14.05 -8.74 3.26
C ARG A 51 15.31 -9.17 2.52
N SER A 52 15.20 -9.79 1.36
CA SER A 52 16.36 -10.16 0.55
C SER A 52 17.05 -8.95 -0.09
N MET A 53 16.40 -7.79 -0.12
CA MET A 53 16.97 -6.55 -0.66
C MET A 53 17.87 -5.87 0.35
N GLN A 54 19.04 -5.38 -0.08
CA GLN A 54 19.85 -4.45 0.69
C GLN A 54 19.28 -3.04 0.52
N ARG A 55 18.36 -2.67 1.41
CA ARG A 55 17.70 -1.37 1.38
C ARG A 55 18.50 -0.32 2.12
N LYS A 56 18.63 0.87 1.54
CA LYS A 56 19.11 2.07 2.26
C LYS A 56 17.92 2.74 2.92
N ILE A 57 17.98 2.92 4.24
CA ILE A 57 16.91 3.56 5.00
C ILE A 57 17.42 4.91 5.50
N HIS A 58 16.70 5.97 5.14
CA HIS A 58 16.95 7.34 5.57
C HIS A 58 15.83 7.79 6.48
N LEU A 59 16.16 8.14 7.71
CA LEU A 59 15.21 8.64 8.68
C LEU A 59 15.31 10.18 8.76
N HIS A 60 14.25 10.87 8.34
CA HIS A 60 14.10 12.31 8.41
C HIS A 60 13.25 12.68 9.61
N VAL A 61 13.88 13.11 10.70
CA VAL A 61 13.18 13.47 11.93
C VAL A 61 13.35 14.96 12.24
N GLY A 62 12.33 15.54 12.83
CA GLY A 62 12.33 16.93 13.23
C GLY A 62 10.92 17.45 13.49
N PRO A 63 10.79 18.73 13.93
CA PRO A 63 9.50 19.35 14.17
C PRO A 63 8.69 19.51 12.88
N THR A 64 7.41 19.80 13.02
CA THR A 64 6.55 20.17 11.89
C THR A 64 7.15 21.33 11.12
N ASN A 65 6.99 21.35 9.79
CA ASN A 65 7.53 22.38 8.89
C ASN A 65 9.06 22.50 8.84
N SER A 66 9.82 21.49 9.27
CA SER A 66 11.29 21.46 9.17
C SER A 66 11.84 21.02 7.81
N GLY A 67 10.98 20.77 6.82
CA GLY A 67 11.40 20.36 5.48
C GLY A 67 11.69 18.86 5.31
N LYS A 68 11.38 18.01 6.30
CA LYS A 68 11.60 16.55 6.26
C LYS A 68 11.07 15.91 4.97
N THR A 69 9.77 16.06 4.77
CA THR A 69 9.06 15.51 3.62
C THR A 69 9.54 16.14 2.31
N TYR A 70 9.88 17.44 2.33
CA TYR A 70 10.43 18.11 1.16
C TYR A 70 11.74 17.46 0.68
N HIS A 71 12.69 17.19 1.57
CA HIS A 71 13.95 16.53 1.21
C HIS A 71 13.74 15.12 0.67
N ALA A 72 12.85 14.34 1.28
CA ALA A 72 12.48 13.01 0.82
C ALA A 72 11.85 13.06 -0.59
N LEU A 73 10.90 14.00 -0.83
CA LEU A 73 10.26 14.19 -2.12
C LEU A 73 11.25 14.62 -3.22
N GLN A 74 12.30 15.39 -2.88
CA GLN A 74 13.34 15.73 -3.85
C GLN A 74 14.13 14.51 -4.32
N GLN A 75 14.36 13.51 -3.46
CA GLN A 75 14.98 12.25 -3.87
C GLN A 75 14.02 11.42 -4.72
N LEU A 76 12.77 11.31 -4.29
CA LEU A 76 11.72 10.65 -5.06
C LEU A 76 11.59 11.24 -6.47
N ARG A 77 11.67 12.55 -6.60
CA ARG A 77 11.62 13.26 -7.89
C ARG A 77 12.74 12.86 -8.84
N LYS A 78 13.93 12.55 -8.33
CA LYS A 78 15.10 12.18 -9.12
C LYS A 78 15.10 10.70 -9.53
N SER A 79 14.32 9.86 -8.86
CA SER A 79 14.27 8.42 -9.13
C SER A 79 13.66 8.10 -10.49
N LYS A 80 13.94 6.93 -11.04
CA LYS A 80 13.30 6.44 -12.27
C LYS A 80 11.88 5.95 -11.99
N ASN A 81 11.67 5.31 -10.85
CA ASN A 81 10.36 4.93 -10.36
C ASN A 81 10.32 5.06 -8.82
N GLY A 82 9.14 5.27 -8.27
CA GLY A 82 9.02 5.35 -6.83
C GLY A 82 7.59 5.61 -6.34
N PHE A 83 7.45 5.64 -5.01
CA PHE A 83 6.17 5.95 -4.41
C PHE A 83 6.28 6.94 -3.24
N TYR A 84 5.20 7.66 -3.02
CA TYR A 84 4.93 8.42 -1.79
C TYR A 84 3.74 7.79 -1.08
N ALA A 85 3.86 7.58 0.22
CA ALA A 85 2.80 7.04 1.07
C ALA A 85 2.51 8.00 2.23
N GLY A 86 1.35 8.62 2.21
CA GLY A 86 0.92 9.58 3.22
C GLY A 86 -0.19 9.04 4.13
N PRO A 87 -0.39 9.68 5.32
CA PRO A 87 -1.42 9.30 6.27
C PRO A 87 -2.84 9.65 5.82
N LEU A 88 -2.96 10.63 4.93
CA LEU A 88 -4.22 11.24 4.53
C LEU A 88 -4.31 11.36 3.01
N ARG A 89 -5.53 11.18 2.47
CA ARG A 89 -5.83 11.38 1.05
C ARG A 89 -5.44 12.76 0.54
N LEU A 90 -5.68 13.79 1.33
CA LEU A 90 -5.34 15.17 0.95
C LEU A 90 -3.84 15.35 0.74
N LEU A 91 -3.01 14.73 1.57
CA LEU A 91 -1.54 14.79 1.40
C LEU A 91 -1.10 14.01 0.16
N ALA A 92 -1.70 12.85 -0.10
CA ALA A 92 -1.43 12.11 -1.33
C ALA A 92 -1.84 12.90 -2.57
N GLN A 93 -2.99 13.60 -2.53
CA GLN A 93 -3.44 14.47 -3.61
C GLN A 93 -2.52 15.69 -3.79
N GLU A 94 -2.06 16.30 -2.70
CA GLU A 94 -1.11 17.43 -2.76
C GLU A 94 0.18 17.02 -3.48
N VAL A 95 0.77 15.89 -3.09
CA VAL A 95 1.98 15.36 -3.72
C VAL A 95 1.72 15.01 -5.19
N TYR A 96 0.58 14.38 -5.51
CA TYR A 96 0.17 14.10 -6.88
C TYR A 96 0.11 15.39 -7.72
N HIS A 97 -0.60 16.43 -7.24
CA HIS A 97 -0.72 17.68 -7.98
C HIS A 97 0.62 18.39 -8.13
N ARG A 98 1.48 18.35 -7.15
CA ARG A 98 2.83 18.91 -7.21
C ARG A 98 3.65 18.26 -8.31
N PHE A 99 3.76 16.93 -8.34
CA PHE A 99 4.51 16.23 -9.37
C PHE A 99 3.90 16.39 -10.76
N LYS A 100 2.56 16.39 -10.86
CA LYS A 100 1.86 16.66 -12.11
C LYS A 100 2.18 18.06 -12.65
N ALA A 101 2.17 19.09 -11.81
CA ALA A 101 2.53 20.46 -12.19
C ALA A 101 4.00 20.58 -12.63
N GLU A 102 4.87 19.72 -12.14
CA GLU A 102 6.28 19.62 -12.52
C GLU A 102 6.51 18.77 -13.78
N GLY A 103 5.46 18.27 -14.42
CA GLY A 103 5.53 17.43 -15.62
C GLY A 103 6.04 16.01 -15.38
N VAL A 104 5.98 15.52 -14.15
CA VAL A 104 6.37 14.15 -13.83
C VAL A 104 5.16 13.23 -13.99
N PRO A 105 5.27 12.12 -14.76
CA PRO A 105 4.20 11.13 -14.88
C PRO A 105 3.91 10.51 -13.52
N VAL A 106 2.78 10.87 -12.90
CA VAL A 106 2.40 10.47 -11.56
C VAL A 106 0.99 9.89 -11.55
N SER A 107 0.78 8.82 -10.81
CA SER A 107 -0.54 8.29 -10.49
C SER A 107 -0.92 8.61 -9.04
N LEU A 108 -2.23 8.70 -8.79
CA LEU A 108 -2.80 8.79 -7.45
C LEU A 108 -3.56 7.50 -7.16
N VAL A 109 -3.30 6.91 -6.00
CA VAL A 109 -4.04 5.71 -5.54
C VAL A 109 -4.44 5.91 -4.09
N THR A 110 -5.73 6.07 -3.87
CA THR A 110 -6.34 6.16 -2.53
C THR A 110 -7.47 5.14 -2.41
N GLY A 111 -8.03 4.98 -1.23
CA GLY A 111 -9.16 4.06 -1.04
C GLY A 111 -10.38 4.35 -1.92
N ASP A 112 -10.57 5.61 -2.34
CA ASP A 112 -11.76 6.03 -3.08
C ASP A 112 -11.46 6.57 -4.48
N ASP A 113 -10.20 6.86 -4.80
CA ASP A 113 -9.84 7.55 -6.05
C ASP A 113 -8.55 6.95 -6.64
N VAL A 114 -8.59 6.68 -7.94
CA VAL A 114 -7.44 6.25 -8.73
C VAL A 114 -7.34 7.14 -9.95
N LYS A 115 -6.22 7.87 -10.06
CA LYS A 115 -5.91 8.71 -11.23
C LYS A 115 -4.64 8.23 -11.88
N LEU A 116 -4.71 7.97 -13.17
CA LEU A 116 -3.56 7.60 -13.98
C LEU A 116 -2.96 8.85 -14.66
N PRO A 117 -1.71 8.79 -15.13
CA PRO A 117 -1.14 9.84 -15.95
C PRO A 117 -1.96 10.07 -17.22
N GLU A 118 -1.87 11.27 -17.77
CA GLU A 118 -2.46 11.60 -19.05
C GLU A 118 -1.69 10.91 -20.20
N ASN A 119 -2.35 10.69 -21.34
CA ASN A 119 -1.76 10.11 -22.56
C ASN A 119 -1.23 8.68 -22.44
N ASP A 120 -1.81 7.84 -21.57
CA ASP A 120 -1.42 6.44 -21.36
C ASP A 120 0.08 6.27 -20.99
N GLU A 121 0.70 7.30 -20.45
CA GLU A 121 2.07 7.21 -19.96
C GLU A 121 2.17 6.25 -18.77
N VAL A 122 3.25 5.49 -18.71
CA VAL A 122 3.53 4.65 -17.54
C VAL A 122 3.86 5.55 -16.36
N PRO A 123 3.16 5.44 -15.22
CA PRO A 123 3.43 6.26 -14.07
C PRO A 123 4.84 6.00 -13.55
N ARG A 124 5.62 7.06 -13.43
CA ARG A 124 6.96 7.03 -12.85
C ARG A 124 6.89 7.07 -11.32
N ILE A 125 5.93 7.82 -10.79
CA ILE A 125 5.71 7.97 -9.36
C ILE A 125 4.26 7.59 -9.04
N VAL A 126 4.07 6.89 -7.92
CA VAL A 126 2.76 6.59 -7.37
C VAL A 126 2.59 7.37 -6.06
N SER A 127 1.66 8.32 -6.04
CA SER A 127 1.25 8.97 -4.79
C SER A 127 0.06 8.23 -4.21
N ASN A 128 0.20 7.71 -2.99
CA ASN A 128 -0.86 6.91 -2.38
C ASN A 128 -1.04 7.18 -0.88
N THR A 129 -2.15 6.72 -0.33
CA THR A 129 -2.26 6.55 1.11
C THR A 129 -1.51 5.30 1.53
N VAL A 130 -1.03 5.28 2.78
CA VAL A 130 -0.13 4.22 3.27
C VAL A 130 -0.73 2.81 3.13
N GLU A 131 -2.05 2.68 3.28
CA GLU A 131 -2.77 1.41 3.10
C GLU A 131 -2.70 0.88 1.67
N MET A 132 -2.51 1.76 0.69
CA MET A 132 -2.52 1.42 -0.73
C MET A 132 -1.13 1.12 -1.31
N VAL A 133 -0.08 1.11 -0.49
CA VAL A 133 1.28 0.79 -0.94
C VAL A 133 1.32 -0.61 -1.54
N SER A 134 1.79 -0.71 -2.80
CA SER A 134 1.99 -1.98 -3.46
C SER A 134 3.23 -2.69 -2.92
N LEU A 135 3.07 -3.94 -2.51
CA LEU A 135 4.17 -4.79 -2.04
C LEU A 135 4.74 -5.70 -3.14
N GLY A 136 4.06 -5.74 -4.29
CA GLY A 136 4.47 -6.58 -5.43
C GLY A 136 5.35 -5.87 -6.46
N MET A 137 5.53 -4.57 -6.34
CA MET A 137 6.33 -3.76 -7.27
C MET A 137 7.67 -3.39 -6.65
N GLU A 138 8.71 -3.40 -7.49
CA GLU A 138 10.03 -2.91 -7.13
C GLU A 138 10.12 -1.41 -7.43
N TYR A 139 10.72 -0.67 -6.50
CA TYR A 139 10.91 0.78 -6.59
C TYR A 139 12.36 1.17 -6.34
N ASP A 140 12.82 2.22 -7.03
CA ASP A 140 14.10 2.83 -6.70
C ASP A 140 14.02 3.55 -5.36
N VAL A 141 12.98 4.40 -5.18
CA VAL A 141 12.79 5.23 -4.00
C VAL A 141 11.37 5.11 -3.47
N GLY A 142 11.24 4.88 -2.18
CA GLY A 142 9.99 4.98 -1.43
C GLY A 142 10.03 6.08 -0.38
N VAL A 143 8.94 6.80 -0.21
CA VAL A 143 8.76 7.78 0.87
C VAL A 143 7.56 7.37 1.69
N ILE A 144 7.76 7.15 2.99
CA ILE A 144 6.68 6.90 3.96
C ILE A 144 6.65 8.08 4.94
N ASP A 145 5.55 8.81 4.89
CA ASP A 145 5.38 10.00 5.72
C ASP A 145 4.69 9.68 7.04
N GLU A 146 4.92 10.53 8.05
CA GLU A 146 4.38 10.43 9.41
C GLU A 146 4.62 9.03 10.02
N ILE A 147 5.88 8.54 9.96
CA ILE A 147 6.25 7.18 10.40
C ILE A 147 5.92 6.91 11.88
N GLN A 148 5.80 7.92 12.74
CA GLN A 148 5.36 7.75 14.13
C GLN A 148 3.96 7.13 14.24
N MET A 149 3.14 7.21 13.19
CA MET A 149 1.83 6.56 13.12
C MET A 149 1.92 5.02 13.17
N ILE A 150 3.10 4.45 13.07
CA ILE A 150 3.31 3.00 13.28
C ILE A 150 2.87 2.55 14.67
N SER A 151 2.85 3.45 15.65
CA SER A 151 2.37 3.20 17.02
C SER A 151 0.86 3.37 17.20
N ASP A 152 0.12 3.81 16.16
CA ASP A 152 -1.32 3.96 16.24
C ASP A 152 -2.03 2.61 16.36
N SER A 153 -2.91 2.48 17.36
CA SER A 153 -3.58 1.20 17.68
C SER A 153 -4.54 0.71 16.60
N SER A 154 -5.06 1.61 15.76
CA SER A 154 -6.04 1.28 14.72
C SER A 154 -5.42 1.19 13.32
N ARG A 155 -4.48 2.07 12.99
CA ARG A 155 -3.90 2.20 11.65
C ARG A 155 -2.43 1.83 11.56
N GLY A 156 -1.71 1.66 12.67
CA GLY A 156 -0.25 1.41 12.70
C GLY A 156 0.19 0.19 11.88
N TRP A 157 -0.71 -0.79 11.70
CA TRP A 157 -0.47 -1.95 10.84
C TRP A 157 -0.13 -1.56 9.40
N ALA A 158 -0.70 -0.47 8.88
CA ALA A 158 -0.46 -0.03 7.51
C ALA A 158 0.97 0.48 7.32
N TRP A 159 1.51 1.24 8.30
CA TRP A 159 2.92 1.66 8.32
C TRP A 159 3.87 0.48 8.49
N THR A 160 3.55 -0.43 9.39
CA THR A 160 4.33 -1.68 9.57
C THR A 160 4.38 -2.47 8.26
N ARG A 161 3.24 -2.66 7.61
CA ARG A 161 3.12 -3.35 6.33
C ARG A 161 3.92 -2.64 5.23
N ALA A 162 3.75 -1.33 5.09
CA ALA A 162 4.45 -0.54 4.07
C ALA A 162 5.96 -0.56 4.31
N PHE A 163 6.41 -0.34 5.55
CA PHE A 163 7.83 -0.31 5.90
C PHE A 163 8.52 -1.65 5.70
N LEU A 164 7.93 -2.74 6.21
CA LEU A 164 8.54 -4.07 6.13
C LEU A 164 8.40 -4.69 4.75
N GLY A 165 7.28 -4.44 4.06
CA GLY A 165 6.89 -5.18 2.86
C GLY A 165 7.19 -4.51 1.53
N CYS A 166 7.40 -3.17 1.48
CA CYS A 166 7.71 -2.52 0.22
C CYS A 166 9.09 -2.93 -0.30
N GLN A 167 9.18 -3.09 -1.62
CA GLN A 167 10.41 -3.46 -2.31
C GLN A 167 11.05 -2.17 -2.89
N ALA A 168 11.60 -1.32 -2.03
CA ALA A 168 12.28 -0.09 -2.43
C ALA A 168 13.78 -0.19 -2.10
N ALA A 169 14.65 0.12 -3.08
CA ALA A 169 16.09 0.11 -2.88
C ALA A 169 16.54 1.20 -1.89
N GLU A 170 15.88 2.36 -1.94
CA GLU A 170 16.08 3.47 -1.02
C GLU A 170 14.74 3.85 -0.40
N LEU A 171 14.68 3.95 0.93
CA LEU A 171 13.46 4.21 1.68
C LEU A 171 13.65 5.40 2.61
N HIS A 172 12.87 6.46 2.39
CA HIS A 172 12.83 7.65 3.22
C HIS A 172 11.65 7.59 4.17
N LEU A 173 11.93 7.62 5.46
CA LEU A 173 10.93 7.67 6.53
C LEU A 173 10.91 9.07 7.11
N CYS A 174 9.78 9.75 7.03
CA CYS A 174 9.61 11.11 7.57
C CYS A 174 8.77 11.04 8.84
N GLY A 175 9.21 11.68 9.91
CA GLY A 175 8.50 11.64 11.18
C GLY A 175 8.91 12.70 12.19
N GLU A 176 8.22 12.70 13.31
CA GLU A 176 8.53 13.56 14.44
C GLU A 176 9.74 13.04 15.24
N THR A 177 10.35 13.90 16.05
CA THR A 177 11.53 13.58 16.89
C THR A 177 11.29 12.39 17.84
N ARG A 178 10.04 12.17 18.24
CA ARG A 178 9.66 11.01 19.10
C ARG A 178 9.70 9.65 18.37
N THR A 179 10.05 9.64 17.11
CA THR A 179 10.16 8.40 16.29
C THR A 179 11.47 7.64 16.58
N VAL A 180 12.42 8.28 17.22
CA VAL A 180 13.78 7.73 17.52
C VAL A 180 13.84 7.19 18.92
#